data_a0615aa74fdc1814ebb6b5e65250738a
#
_entry.id   a0615aa74fdc1814ebb6b5e65250738a
#
_cell.length_a   1.000
_cell.length_b   1.000
_cell.length_c   1.000
_cell.angle_alpha   90.00
_cell.angle_beta   90.00
_cell.angle_gamma   90.00
#
_symmetry.space_group_name_H-M   'P 1'
#
loop_
_entity.id
_entity.type
_entity.pdbx_description
1 polymer ?
#
loop_
_entity_poly.entity_id
_entity_poly.type
_entity_poly.pdbx_seq_one_letter_code
_entity_poly.pdbx_strand_id
1 'polypeptide(L)' 'LSNDQISEMATNKIVYVSEDSPEEIRLQAEAFKDKVRNILQYYVELARREERATICAKVREAGQLELADAIRRI' A
#
# COMPACT_ATOMS: atom_id res chain seq x y z
N LEU A 1 -1.68 -7.10 -7.87
CA LEU A 1 -1.82 -7.08 -6.41
C LEU A 1 -2.58 -5.84 -5.96
N SER A 2 -3.53 -6.02 -5.03
CA SER A 2 -4.26 -4.91 -4.43
C SER A 2 -3.41 -4.21 -3.36
N ASN A 3 -3.83 -3.00 -2.97
CA ASN A 3 -3.18 -2.29 -1.86
C ASN A 3 -3.24 -3.12 -0.57
N ASP A 4 -4.36 -3.78 -0.32
CA ASP A 4 -4.53 -4.64 0.85
C ASP A 4 -3.56 -5.82 0.83
N GLN A 5 -3.38 -6.46 -0.32
CA GLN A 5 -2.45 -7.58 -0.47
C GLN A 5 -1.01 -7.14 -0.26
N ILE A 6 -0.60 -6.02 -0.85
CA ILE A 6 0.75 -5.49 -0.68
C ILE A 6 1.00 -5.15 0.78
N SER A 7 0.06 -4.47 1.43
CA SER A 7 0.17 -4.08 2.83
C SER A 7 0.23 -5.28 3.76
N GLU A 8 -0.55 -6.32 3.46
CA GLU A 8 -0.54 -7.57 4.22
C GLU A 8 0.82 -8.27 4.13
N MET A 9 1.36 -8.39 2.92
CA MET A 9 2.66 -9.01 2.69
C MET A 9 3.77 -8.26 3.43
N ALA A 10 3.77 -6.93 3.34
CA ALA A 10 4.76 -6.10 4.03
C ALA A 10 4.62 -6.21 5.54
N THR A 11 3.40 -6.17 6.06
CA THR A 11 3.13 -6.29 7.48
C THR A 11 3.67 -7.61 8.04
N ASN A 12 3.44 -8.72 7.34
CA ASN A 12 3.88 -10.04 7.77
C ASN A 12 5.40 -10.16 7.79
N LYS A 13 6.11 -9.37 6.99
CA LYS A 13 7.57 -9.33 7.01
C LYS A 13 8.13 -8.47 8.13
N ILE A 14 7.41 -7.42 8.51
CA ILE A 14 7.85 -6.48 9.55
C ILE A 14 7.54 -7.04 10.93
N VAL A 15 6.37 -7.64 11.11
CA VAL A 15 5.91 -8.15 12.41
C VAL A 15 5.78 -9.66 12.33
N TYR A 16 6.68 -10.35 13.02
CA TYR A 16 6.69 -11.79 13.10
C TYR A 16 6.61 -12.24 14.55
N VAL A 17 5.74 -13.20 14.82
CA VAL A 17 5.59 -13.78 16.15
C VAL A 17 5.61 -15.29 16.01
N SER A 18 6.45 -15.96 16.82
CA SER A 18 6.51 -17.42 16.84
C SER A 18 5.21 -18.03 17.32
N GLU A 19 4.83 -19.17 16.77
CA GLU A 19 3.68 -19.94 17.23
C GLU A 19 3.84 -20.40 18.69
N ASP A 20 5.07 -20.51 19.17
CA ASP A 20 5.39 -20.90 20.54
C ASP A 20 5.32 -19.73 21.53
N SER A 21 5.04 -18.53 21.06
CA SER A 21 4.94 -17.36 21.93
C SER A 21 3.73 -17.44 22.84
N PRO A 22 3.80 -16.88 24.07
CA PRO A 22 2.64 -16.80 24.95
C PRO A 22 1.47 -16.07 24.28
N GLU A 23 0.25 -16.43 24.65
CA GLU A 23 -0.95 -15.86 24.06
C GLU A 23 -1.01 -14.34 24.19
N GLU A 24 -0.62 -13.80 25.35
CA GLU A 24 -0.61 -12.35 25.57
C GLU A 24 0.28 -11.63 24.58
N ILE A 25 1.46 -12.18 24.28
CA ILE A 25 2.38 -11.62 23.30
C ILE A 25 1.79 -11.70 21.91
N ARG A 26 1.14 -12.81 21.56
CA ARG A 26 0.50 -12.96 20.25
C ARG A 26 -0.64 -11.97 20.06
N LEU A 27 -1.45 -11.73 21.10
CA LEU A 27 -2.54 -10.75 21.03
C LEU A 27 -2.03 -9.32 20.87
N GLN A 28 -0.96 -8.97 21.58
CA GLN A 28 -0.33 -7.66 21.43
C GLN A 28 0.26 -7.49 20.03
N ALA A 29 0.89 -8.53 19.51
CA ALA A 29 1.46 -8.51 18.17
C ALA A 29 0.37 -8.34 17.10
N GLU A 30 -0.78 -9.00 17.24
CA GLU A 30 -1.89 -8.85 16.32
C GLU A 30 -2.43 -7.43 16.30
N ALA A 31 -2.58 -6.80 17.46
CA ALA A 31 -3.00 -5.41 17.57
C ALA A 31 -1.97 -4.47 16.90
N PHE A 32 -0.69 -4.74 17.08
CA PHE A 32 0.38 -3.98 16.45
C PHE A 32 0.38 -4.17 14.93
N LYS A 33 0.15 -5.40 14.46
CA LYS A 33 0.04 -5.68 13.03
C LYS A 33 -1.06 -4.87 12.36
N ASP A 34 -2.21 -4.74 13.02
CA ASP A 34 -3.31 -3.95 12.47
C ASP A 34 -2.92 -2.50 12.28
N LYS A 35 -2.21 -1.91 13.23
CA LYS A 35 -1.71 -0.54 13.11
C LYS A 35 -0.71 -0.41 11.98
N VAL A 36 0.23 -1.32 11.88
CA VAL A 36 1.25 -1.31 10.82
C VAL A 36 0.58 -1.47 9.46
N ARG A 37 -0.38 -2.37 9.33
CA ARG A 37 -1.11 -2.60 8.08
C ARG A 37 -1.82 -1.33 7.63
N ASN A 38 -2.50 -0.64 8.54
CA ASN A 38 -3.21 0.59 8.22
C ASN A 38 -2.28 1.69 7.75
N ILE A 39 -1.12 1.83 8.38
CA ILE A 39 -0.10 2.80 7.97
C ILE A 39 0.43 2.45 6.58
N LEU A 40 0.73 1.19 6.33
CA LEU A 40 1.24 0.74 5.04
C LEU A 40 0.22 0.92 3.92
N GLN A 41 -1.06 0.66 4.20
CA GLN A 41 -2.13 0.89 3.21
C GLN A 41 -2.18 2.35 2.78
N TYR A 42 -2.05 3.27 3.74
CA TYR A 42 -2.02 4.70 3.43
C TYR A 42 -0.87 5.06 2.51
N TYR A 43 0.34 4.61 2.83
CA TYR A 43 1.52 4.95 2.04
C TYR A 43 1.57 4.24 0.69
N VAL A 44 1.06 3.02 0.59
CA VAL A 44 0.93 2.31 -0.69
C VAL A 44 -0.01 3.07 -1.61
N GLU A 45 -1.14 3.52 -1.09
CA GLU A 45 -2.10 4.29 -1.88
C GLU A 45 -1.52 5.64 -2.31
N LEU A 46 -0.81 6.31 -1.40
CA LEU A 46 -0.14 7.57 -1.71
C LEU A 46 0.88 7.39 -2.83
N ALA A 47 1.71 6.34 -2.75
CA ALA A 47 2.72 6.05 -3.76
C ALA A 47 2.09 5.79 -5.12
N ARG A 48 0.99 5.03 -5.16
CA ARG A 48 0.26 4.75 -6.41
C ARG A 48 -0.36 6.00 -7.01
N ARG A 49 -0.89 6.88 -6.19
CA ARG A 49 -1.45 8.15 -6.66
C ARG A 49 -0.38 9.06 -7.25
N GLU A 50 0.77 9.16 -6.60
CA GLU A 50 1.86 9.98 -7.10
C GLU A 50 2.43 9.43 -8.39
N GLU A 51 2.58 8.12 -8.50
CA GLU A 51 3.03 7.47 -9.73
C GLU A 51 2.05 7.73 -10.87
N ARG A 52 0.76 7.62 -10.61
CA ARG A 52 -0.29 7.90 -11.59
C ARG A 52 -0.24 9.35 -12.05
N ALA A 53 -0.06 10.29 -11.13
CA ALA A 53 0.05 11.71 -11.46
C ALA A 53 1.29 11.98 -12.33
N THR A 54 2.41 11.34 -12.04
CA THR A 54 3.64 11.45 -12.83
C THR A 54 3.43 10.93 -14.25
N ILE A 55 2.80 9.78 -14.40
CA ILE A 55 2.49 9.20 -15.70
C ILE A 55 1.55 10.12 -16.48
N CYS A 56 0.51 10.64 -15.86
CA CYS A 56 -0.42 11.57 -16.49
C CYS A 56 0.28 12.83 -16.97
N ALA A 57 1.17 13.39 -16.16
CA ALA A 57 1.92 14.57 -16.54
C ALA A 57 2.81 14.32 -17.78
N LYS A 58 3.50 13.18 -17.79
CA LYS A 58 4.37 12.82 -18.93
C LYS A 58 3.57 12.58 -20.22
N VAL A 59 2.44 11.89 -20.11
CA VAL A 59 1.57 11.64 -21.26
C VAL A 59 0.99 12.95 -21.79
N ARG A 60 0.61 13.87 -20.91
CA ARG A 60 0.11 15.19 -21.28
C ARG A 60 1.19 16.01 -21.99
N GLU A 61 2.43 15.99 -21.49
CA GLU A 61 3.56 16.65 -22.12
C GLU A 61 3.81 16.15 -23.55
N ALA A 62 3.51 14.86 -23.79
CA ALA A 62 3.60 14.27 -25.12
C ALA A 62 2.42 14.63 -26.02
N GLY A 63 1.47 15.43 -25.56
CA GLY A 63 0.31 15.86 -26.33
C GLY A 63 -0.87 14.87 -26.32
N GLN A 64 -0.86 13.86 -25.46
CA GLN A 64 -1.92 12.84 -25.38
C GLN A 64 -2.88 13.18 -24.25
N LEU A 65 -3.62 14.28 -24.38
CA LEU A 65 -4.47 14.80 -23.32
C LEU A 65 -5.60 13.83 -22.94
N GLU A 66 -6.24 13.22 -23.90
CA GLU A 66 -7.33 12.27 -23.65
C GLU A 66 -6.83 11.03 -22.93
N LEU A 67 -5.65 10.53 -23.32
CA LEU A 67 -5.05 9.37 -22.66
C LEU A 67 -4.66 9.70 -21.22
N ALA A 68 -4.10 10.90 -20.99
CA ALA A 68 -3.76 11.35 -19.65
C ALA A 68 -4.99 11.40 -18.75
N ASP A 69 -6.11 11.91 -19.26
CA ASP A 69 -7.37 11.97 -18.51
C ASP A 69 -7.91 10.57 -18.20
N ALA A 70 -7.78 9.63 -19.15
CA ALA A 70 -8.20 8.24 -18.94
C ALA A 70 -7.37 7.59 -17.84
N ILE A 71 -6.06 7.82 -17.81
CA ILE A 71 -5.16 7.29 -16.77
C ILE A 71 -5.51 7.89 -15.41
N ARG A 72 -5.80 9.18 -15.35
CA ARG A 72 -6.17 9.85 -14.11
C ARG A 72 -7.43 9.26 -13.46
N ARG A 73 -8.36 8.77 -14.27
CA ARG A 73 -9.63 8.21 -13.80
C ARG A 73 -9.52 6.77 -13.27
N ILE A 74 -8.41 6.13 -13.48
CA ILE A 74 -8.14 4.81 -12.92
C ILE A 74 -7.90 4.93 -11.40
#